data_e2d1878d784fb02fecf8e69b99a3f14d
#
_entry.id   e2d1878d784fb02fecf8e69b99a3f14d
#
_cell.length_a   1.000
_cell.length_b   1.000
_cell.length_c   1.000
_cell.angle_alpha   90.00
_cell.angle_beta   90.00
_cell.angle_gamma   90.00
#
_symmetry.space_group_name_H-M   'P 1'
#
loop_
_entity.id
_entity.type
_entity.pdbx_description
1 polymer ?
#
loop_
_entity_poly.entity_id
_entity_poly.type
_entity_poly.pdbx_seq_one_letter_code
_entity_poly.pdbx_strand_id
1 'polypeptide(L)'
;SITSKCGSADLMEALGIQLMVDLSVHRRALEALNFTFFFAHAFHPVFKAIMPARKALATEGQKTIFNLLGPMINPAQPKHQLMGVYSKSWIDPIAEAMGALGLNGGLIVHGVPVPNSALDELSCAGVNYHKGFGTLSDYSGTLELGTAGLAECDAEDLKGGSVEENVSLFIDFAENNNDAGIKQG
;
A
#
# COMPACT_ATOMS: atom_id res chain seq x y z
N SER A 1 9.43 6.71 6.40
CA SER A 1 8.96 6.89 5.02
C SER A 1 9.85 7.87 4.25
N ILE A 2 9.94 7.75 2.93
CA ILE A 2 10.69 8.71 2.07
C ILE A 2 9.77 9.85 1.62
N THR A 3 8.47 9.63 1.60
CA THR A 3 7.48 10.53 0.97
C THR A 3 6.36 11.00 1.89
N SER A 4 6.19 10.41 3.07
CA SER A 4 5.16 10.79 4.05
C SER A 4 5.77 11.07 5.43
N LYS A 5 5.06 11.85 6.27
CA LYS A 5 5.48 12.14 7.65
C LYS A 5 5.55 10.89 8.53
N CYS A 6 4.72 9.88 8.22
CA CYS A 6 4.67 8.60 8.89
C CYS A 6 4.45 7.50 7.84
N GLY A 7 5.33 6.52 7.77
CA GLY A 7 5.16 5.34 6.94
C GLY A 7 4.54 4.19 7.72
N SER A 8 4.09 3.15 7.01
CA SER A 8 3.52 1.96 7.64
C SER A 8 4.49 1.29 8.63
N ALA A 9 5.79 1.31 8.35
CA ALA A 9 6.79 0.77 9.27
C ALA A 9 6.89 1.59 10.55
N ASP A 10 6.87 2.93 10.44
CA ASP A 10 6.93 3.83 11.59
C ASP A 10 5.71 3.62 12.50
N LEU A 11 4.52 3.46 11.89
CA LEU A 11 3.29 3.16 12.62
C LEU A 11 3.35 1.79 13.31
N MET A 12 3.79 0.73 12.62
CA MET A 12 3.88 -0.62 13.20
C MET A 12 4.87 -0.65 14.38
N GLU A 13 6.01 0.02 14.26
CA GLU A 13 7.01 0.10 15.33
C GLU A 13 6.46 0.88 16.54
N ALA A 14 5.74 1.97 16.32
CA ALA A 14 5.11 2.75 17.38
C ALA A 14 3.97 1.99 18.08
N LEU A 15 3.30 1.05 17.39
CA LEU A 15 2.35 0.10 17.96
C LEU A 15 3.04 -1.06 18.71
N GLY A 16 4.37 -1.07 18.81
CA GLY A 16 5.14 -2.08 19.53
C GLY A 16 5.48 -3.33 18.71
N ILE A 17 5.23 -3.33 17.40
CA ILE A 17 5.56 -4.46 16.53
C ILE A 17 7.05 -4.39 16.16
N GLN A 18 7.79 -5.45 16.45
CA GLN A 18 9.19 -5.57 16.09
C GLN A 18 9.33 -5.83 14.59
N LEU A 19 10.01 -4.92 13.88
CA LEU A 19 10.16 -5.00 12.42
C LEU A 19 11.28 -5.94 11.95
N MET A 20 12.32 -6.07 12.77
CA MET A 20 13.52 -6.88 12.47
C MET A 20 13.47 -8.18 13.27
N VAL A 21 12.70 -9.13 12.76
CA VAL A 21 12.51 -10.44 13.39
C VAL A 21 12.86 -11.58 12.44
N ASP A 22 13.10 -12.76 12.98
CA ASP A 22 13.39 -13.96 12.19
C ASP A 22 12.16 -14.47 11.41
N LEU A 23 12.40 -15.17 10.30
CA LEU A 23 11.33 -15.79 9.49
C LEU A 23 10.40 -16.69 10.30
N SER A 24 10.92 -17.35 11.36
CA SER A 24 10.11 -18.18 12.24
C SER A 24 9.03 -17.39 13.00
N VAL A 25 9.30 -16.11 13.31
CA VAL A 25 8.31 -15.22 13.94
C VAL A 25 7.21 -14.86 12.93
N HIS A 26 7.59 -14.51 11.70
CA HIS A 26 6.61 -14.24 10.63
C HIS A 26 5.71 -15.44 10.37
N ARG A 27 6.28 -16.67 10.32
CA ARG A 27 5.50 -17.90 10.15
C ARG A 27 4.49 -18.09 11.27
N ARG A 28 4.93 -17.99 12.53
CA ARG A 28 4.03 -18.12 13.69
C ARG A 28 2.94 -17.06 13.69
N ALA A 29 3.26 -15.81 13.31
CA ALA A 29 2.28 -14.75 13.20
C ALA A 29 1.22 -15.06 12.14
N LEU A 30 1.63 -15.53 10.96
CA LEU A 30 0.70 -15.98 9.92
C LEU A 30 -0.18 -17.14 10.36
N GLU A 31 0.40 -18.15 11.04
CA GLU A 31 -0.34 -19.32 11.53
C GLU A 31 -1.34 -18.95 12.64
N ALA A 32 -0.98 -18.03 13.53
CA ALA A 32 -1.81 -17.67 14.69
C ALA A 32 -2.81 -16.53 14.40
N LEU A 33 -2.42 -15.55 13.59
CA LEU A 33 -3.16 -14.30 13.40
C LEU A 33 -3.63 -14.07 11.95
N ASN A 34 -3.22 -14.91 11.01
CA ASN A 34 -3.38 -14.70 9.56
C ASN A 34 -2.81 -13.36 9.05
N PHE A 35 -1.89 -12.78 9.80
CA PHE A 35 -1.27 -11.50 9.49
C PHE A 35 0.21 -11.49 9.89
N THR A 36 1.03 -10.82 9.08
CA THR A 36 2.39 -10.42 9.44
C THR A 36 2.83 -9.22 8.60
N PHE A 37 3.76 -8.44 9.12
CA PHE A 37 4.31 -7.28 8.44
C PHE A 37 5.74 -7.57 7.97
N PHE A 38 5.96 -7.63 6.66
CA PHE A 38 7.29 -7.80 6.08
C PHE A 38 7.96 -6.44 5.88
N PHE A 39 8.92 -6.13 6.74
CA PHE A 39 9.70 -4.91 6.61
C PHE A 39 10.71 -5.02 5.45
N ALA A 40 10.49 -4.28 4.38
CA ALA A 40 11.23 -4.41 3.12
C ALA A 40 12.76 -4.38 3.29
N HIS A 41 13.30 -3.57 4.21
CA HIS A 41 14.75 -3.48 4.45
C HIS A 41 15.35 -4.75 5.04
N ALA A 42 14.57 -5.57 5.76
CA ALA A 42 15.02 -6.86 6.29
C ALA A 42 15.17 -7.91 5.19
N PHE A 43 14.30 -7.85 4.16
CA PHE A 43 14.22 -8.88 3.12
C PHE A 43 14.94 -8.51 1.82
N HIS A 44 15.26 -7.24 1.62
CA HIS A 44 15.88 -6.75 0.38
C HIS A 44 17.16 -5.93 0.66
N PRO A 45 18.23 -6.57 1.14
CA PRO A 45 19.47 -5.85 1.49
C PRO A 45 20.09 -5.09 0.30
N VAL A 46 19.86 -5.55 -0.93
CA VAL A 46 20.32 -4.85 -2.15
C VAL A 46 19.73 -3.45 -2.25
N PHE A 47 18.51 -3.22 -1.78
CA PHE A 47 17.92 -1.89 -1.78
C PHE A 47 18.66 -0.90 -0.87
N LYS A 48 19.37 -1.39 0.14
CA LYS A 48 20.19 -0.54 1.00
C LYS A 48 21.34 0.13 0.21
N ALA A 49 21.90 -0.58 -0.75
CA ALA A 49 22.99 -0.04 -1.58
C ALA A 49 22.53 1.09 -2.52
N ILE A 50 21.27 1.05 -2.99
CA ILE A 50 20.71 2.06 -3.91
C ILE A 50 19.99 3.19 -3.18
N MET A 51 19.84 3.13 -1.86
CA MET A 51 19.13 4.16 -1.07
C MET A 51 19.66 5.58 -1.28
N PRO A 52 20.97 5.84 -1.36
CA PRO A 52 21.48 7.20 -1.61
C PRO A 52 20.99 7.76 -2.94
N ALA A 53 21.03 6.97 -4.02
CA ALA A 53 20.55 7.37 -5.33
C ALA A 53 19.02 7.60 -5.32
N ARG A 54 18.25 6.72 -4.67
CA ARG A 54 16.81 6.89 -4.53
C ARG A 54 16.43 8.16 -3.76
N LYS A 55 17.16 8.49 -2.70
CA LYS A 55 16.94 9.73 -1.93
C LYS A 55 17.23 10.96 -2.78
N ALA A 56 18.34 10.97 -3.54
CA ALA A 56 18.67 12.06 -4.43
C ALA A 56 17.56 12.31 -5.49
N LEU A 57 17.09 11.26 -6.15
CA LEU A 57 16.00 11.35 -7.13
C LEU A 57 14.67 11.76 -6.48
N ALA A 58 14.39 11.30 -5.28
CA ALA A 58 13.18 11.70 -4.54
C ALA A 58 13.17 13.18 -4.18
N THR A 59 14.33 13.80 -3.88
CA THR A 59 14.42 15.25 -3.65
C THR A 59 14.12 16.07 -4.89
N GLU A 60 14.31 15.49 -6.08
CA GLU A 60 13.96 16.08 -7.37
C GLU A 60 12.52 15.73 -7.80
N GLY A 61 11.74 15.06 -6.94
CA GLY A 61 10.39 14.60 -7.25
C GLY A 61 10.33 13.45 -8.25
N GLN A 62 11.48 12.84 -8.59
CA GLN A 62 11.54 11.76 -9.57
C GLN A 62 11.21 10.40 -8.93
N LYS A 63 10.19 9.73 -9.47
CA LYS A 63 9.88 8.34 -9.14
C LYS A 63 10.62 7.40 -10.08
N THR A 64 11.03 6.25 -9.56
CA THR A 64 11.82 5.27 -10.31
C THR A 64 11.12 3.91 -10.33
N ILE A 65 11.61 2.99 -11.15
CA ILE A 65 11.13 1.59 -11.17
C ILE A 65 11.19 0.93 -9.79
N PHE A 66 12.12 1.34 -8.93
CA PHE A 66 12.22 0.83 -7.55
C PHE A 66 11.01 1.18 -6.65
N ASN A 67 10.19 2.14 -7.06
CA ASN A 67 8.91 2.42 -6.39
C ASN A 67 7.86 1.35 -6.71
N LEU A 68 8.04 0.60 -7.79
CA LEU A 68 7.12 -0.44 -8.25
C LEU A 68 7.63 -1.86 -7.95
N LEU A 69 8.96 -2.07 -7.96
CA LEU A 69 9.54 -3.41 -7.79
C LEU A 69 9.34 -4.01 -6.41
N GLY A 70 9.33 -3.18 -5.34
CA GLY A 70 9.23 -3.68 -3.96
C GLY A 70 8.07 -4.65 -3.75
N PRO A 71 6.83 -4.27 -4.08
CA PRO A 71 5.68 -5.17 -3.96
C PRO A 71 5.77 -6.41 -4.86
N MET A 72 6.40 -6.31 -6.02
CA MET A 72 6.50 -7.41 -6.99
C MET A 72 7.45 -8.54 -6.55
N ILE A 73 8.38 -8.24 -5.63
CA ILE A 73 9.36 -9.19 -5.09
C ILE A 73 9.07 -9.55 -3.63
N ASN A 74 7.80 -9.66 -3.26
CA ASN A 74 7.39 -10.00 -1.92
C ASN A 74 7.98 -11.36 -1.49
N PRO A 75 8.71 -11.44 -0.35
CA PRO A 75 9.37 -12.65 0.10
C PRO A 75 8.40 -13.79 0.45
N ALA A 76 7.15 -13.47 0.76
CA ALA A 76 6.11 -14.47 1.04
C ALA A 76 5.57 -15.15 -0.24
N GLN A 77 5.89 -14.64 -1.42
CA GLN A 77 5.36 -15.13 -2.70
C GLN A 77 3.84 -15.36 -2.66
N PRO A 78 3.05 -14.30 -2.37
CA PRO A 78 1.62 -14.43 -2.21
C PRO A 78 0.99 -14.91 -3.52
N LYS A 79 -0.05 -15.73 -3.41
CA LYS A 79 -0.83 -16.17 -4.59
C LYS A 79 -1.72 -15.08 -5.14
N HIS A 80 -2.15 -14.16 -4.29
CA HIS A 80 -3.01 -13.03 -4.66
C HIS A 80 -2.41 -11.74 -4.11
N GLN A 81 -2.57 -10.63 -4.83
CA GLN A 81 -1.99 -9.36 -4.43
C GLN A 81 -2.85 -8.17 -4.85
N LEU A 82 -3.05 -7.24 -3.93
CA LEU A 82 -3.48 -5.88 -4.21
C LEU A 82 -2.24 -4.99 -4.25
N MET A 83 -2.07 -4.22 -5.32
CA MET A 83 -0.92 -3.34 -5.47
C MET A 83 -1.35 -1.97 -5.99
N GLY A 84 -0.99 -0.93 -5.26
CA GLY A 84 -1.14 0.45 -5.69
C GLY A 84 0.00 0.93 -6.56
N VAL A 85 -0.32 1.78 -7.52
CA VAL A 85 0.65 2.44 -8.40
C VAL A 85 0.44 3.95 -8.41
N TYR A 86 1.53 4.69 -8.41
CA TYR A 86 1.51 6.16 -8.29
C TYR A 86 1.04 6.92 -9.54
N SER A 87 0.76 6.22 -10.63
CA SER A 87 0.22 6.80 -11.86
C SER A 87 -0.66 5.78 -12.57
N LYS A 88 -1.77 6.25 -13.12
CA LYS A 88 -2.69 5.44 -13.94
C LYS A 88 -1.98 4.72 -15.09
N SER A 89 -0.96 5.34 -15.68
CA SER A 89 -0.20 4.74 -16.80
C SER A 89 0.54 3.45 -16.44
N TRP A 90 0.74 3.17 -15.14
CA TRP A 90 1.38 1.95 -14.66
C TRP A 90 0.41 0.79 -14.41
N ILE A 91 -0.90 1.03 -14.44
CA ILE A 91 -1.90 0.00 -14.16
C ILE A 91 -1.77 -1.18 -15.14
N ASP A 92 -1.82 -0.92 -16.43
CA ASP A 92 -1.76 -1.98 -17.45
C ASP A 92 -0.40 -2.71 -17.46
N PRO A 93 0.76 -2.01 -17.54
CA PRO A 93 2.06 -2.69 -17.54
C PRO A 93 2.32 -3.52 -16.29
N ILE A 94 1.88 -3.05 -15.11
CA ILE A 94 2.09 -3.80 -13.87
C ILE A 94 1.12 -4.99 -13.77
N ALA A 95 -0.13 -4.85 -14.19
CA ALA A 95 -1.07 -5.99 -14.23
C ALA A 95 -0.56 -7.11 -15.13
N GLU A 96 -0.02 -6.77 -16.30
CA GLU A 96 0.60 -7.71 -17.23
C GLU A 96 1.83 -8.39 -16.60
N ALA A 97 2.73 -7.60 -15.99
CA ALA A 97 3.93 -8.12 -15.34
C ALA A 97 3.58 -9.05 -14.16
N MET A 98 2.59 -8.70 -13.34
CA MET A 98 2.14 -9.54 -12.22
C MET A 98 1.53 -10.86 -12.69
N GLY A 99 0.77 -10.83 -13.78
CA GLY A 99 0.28 -12.06 -14.44
C GLY A 99 1.42 -12.94 -14.93
N ALA A 100 2.45 -12.35 -15.55
CA ALA A 100 3.63 -13.06 -16.03
C ALA A 100 4.50 -13.64 -14.89
N LEU A 101 4.48 -13.05 -13.69
CA LEU A 101 5.16 -13.58 -12.51
C LEU A 101 4.48 -14.83 -11.91
N GLY A 102 3.34 -15.26 -12.44
CA GLY A 102 2.67 -16.49 -12.04
C GLY A 102 1.82 -16.38 -10.77
N LEU A 103 1.43 -15.16 -10.36
CA LEU A 103 0.44 -14.99 -9.32
C LEU A 103 -0.94 -15.47 -9.83
N ASN A 104 -1.74 -16.06 -8.94
CA ASN A 104 -3.07 -16.57 -9.32
C ASN A 104 -4.03 -15.43 -9.71
N GLY A 105 -3.92 -14.28 -9.07
CA GLY A 105 -4.73 -13.12 -9.41
C GLY A 105 -4.56 -11.97 -8.43
N GLY A 106 -5.12 -10.83 -8.79
CA GLY A 106 -5.12 -9.64 -7.96
C GLY A 106 -5.55 -8.40 -8.71
N LEU A 107 -5.38 -7.25 -8.06
CA LEU A 107 -5.75 -5.96 -8.61
C LEU A 107 -4.57 -4.99 -8.55
N ILE A 108 -4.38 -4.24 -9.61
CA ILE A 108 -3.54 -3.04 -9.65
C ILE A 108 -4.47 -1.84 -9.57
N VAL A 109 -4.17 -0.91 -8.66
CA VAL A 109 -5.06 0.20 -8.35
C VAL A 109 -4.36 1.54 -8.36
N HIS A 110 -5.12 2.61 -8.62
CA HIS A 110 -4.65 3.99 -8.59
C HIS A 110 -5.80 4.92 -8.23
N GLY A 111 -5.63 5.77 -7.22
CA GLY A 111 -6.61 6.74 -6.78
C GLY A 111 -6.30 8.16 -7.27
N VAL A 112 -7.36 8.92 -7.54
CA VAL A 112 -7.32 10.36 -7.86
C VAL A 112 -8.35 11.06 -6.98
N PRO A 113 -8.01 11.37 -5.71
CA PRO A 113 -8.97 11.95 -4.76
C PRO A 113 -9.45 13.35 -5.15
N VAL A 114 -8.60 14.13 -5.81
CA VAL A 114 -8.96 15.43 -6.42
C VAL A 114 -8.29 15.56 -7.78
N PRO A 115 -8.78 16.44 -8.68
CA PRO A 115 -8.15 16.65 -9.98
C PRO A 115 -6.65 16.94 -9.86
N ASN A 116 -5.84 16.29 -10.70
CA ASN A 116 -4.37 16.40 -10.73
C ASN A 116 -3.64 15.87 -9.47
N SER A 117 -4.30 15.11 -8.63
CA SER A 117 -3.66 14.37 -7.55
C SER A 117 -3.46 12.89 -7.92
N ALA A 118 -2.72 12.17 -7.09
CA ALA A 118 -2.45 10.75 -7.28
C ALA A 118 -2.23 10.05 -5.94
N LEU A 119 -2.89 8.92 -5.77
CA LEU A 119 -2.66 7.97 -4.68
C LEU A 119 -2.27 6.61 -5.27
N ASP A 120 -1.36 5.94 -4.60
CA ASP A 120 -1.00 4.55 -4.88
C ASP A 120 -1.84 3.56 -4.04
N GLU A 121 -3.12 3.90 -3.85
CA GLU A 121 -4.11 3.12 -3.12
C GLU A 121 -5.54 3.45 -3.60
N LEU A 122 -6.52 2.67 -3.14
CA LEU A 122 -7.93 3.01 -3.26
C LEU A 122 -8.31 3.98 -2.14
N SER A 123 -9.23 4.90 -2.44
CA SER A 123 -9.74 5.83 -1.43
C SER A 123 -11.24 6.08 -1.61
N CYS A 124 -11.89 6.51 -0.55
CA CYS A 124 -13.29 6.95 -0.58
C CYS A 124 -13.46 8.37 -1.15
N ALA A 125 -12.34 9.03 -1.55
CA ALA A 125 -12.36 10.33 -2.21
C ALA A 125 -12.10 10.19 -3.71
N GLY A 126 -12.89 10.89 -4.52
CA GLY A 126 -12.68 11.00 -5.95
C GLY A 126 -12.82 9.69 -6.73
N VAL A 127 -11.96 9.48 -7.71
CA VAL A 127 -12.05 8.37 -8.67
C VAL A 127 -10.92 7.39 -8.47
N ASN A 128 -11.25 6.11 -8.44
CA ASN A 128 -10.28 5.03 -8.40
C ASN A 128 -10.28 4.27 -9.73
N TYR A 129 -9.09 3.93 -10.20
CA TYR A 129 -8.89 3.08 -11.37
C TYR A 129 -8.33 1.75 -10.93
N HIS A 130 -8.76 0.67 -11.58
CA HIS A 130 -8.27 -0.66 -11.29
C HIS A 130 -8.15 -1.52 -12.53
N LYS A 131 -7.26 -2.50 -12.46
CA LYS A 131 -7.16 -3.61 -13.41
C LYS A 131 -6.77 -4.89 -12.70
N GLY A 132 -7.55 -5.92 -12.98
CA GLY A 132 -7.25 -7.27 -12.52
C GLY A 132 -6.24 -7.99 -13.39
N PHE A 133 -5.63 -9.00 -12.81
CA PHE A 133 -4.77 -9.96 -13.51
C PHE A 133 -5.05 -11.39 -13.00
N GLY A 134 -4.63 -12.39 -13.75
CA GLY A 134 -4.90 -13.80 -13.43
C GLY A 134 -6.39 -14.09 -13.36
N THR A 135 -6.89 -14.67 -12.28
CA THR A 135 -8.31 -15.00 -12.08
C THR A 135 -9.24 -13.79 -12.04
N LEU A 136 -8.69 -12.58 -11.91
CA LEU A 136 -9.43 -11.32 -11.90
C LEU A 136 -9.23 -10.50 -13.18
N SER A 137 -8.70 -11.08 -14.26
CA SER A 137 -8.37 -10.38 -15.51
C SER A 137 -9.53 -9.62 -16.15
N ASP A 138 -10.77 -10.07 -15.91
CA ASP A 138 -11.98 -9.45 -16.46
C ASP A 138 -12.39 -8.17 -15.70
N TYR A 139 -11.83 -7.94 -14.52
CA TYR A 139 -12.11 -6.76 -13.72
C TYR A 139 -11.20 -5.62 -14.14
N SER A 140 -11.75 -4.61 -14.79
CA SER A 140 -11.02 -3.38 -15.14
C SER A 140 -11.99 -2.21 -15.29
N GLY A 141 -11.53 -1.02 -14.88
CA GLY A 141 -12.35 0.18 -15.03
C GLY A 141 -12.13 1.20 -13.93
N THR A 142 -13.21 1.89 -13.59
CA THR A 142 -13.30 2.80 -12.47
C THR A 142 -14.11 2.18 -11.35
N LEU A 143 -13.71 2.44 -10.11
CA LEU A 143 -14.41 2.04 -8.91
C LEU A 143 -14.81 3.28 -8.13
N GLU A 144 -16.08 3.46 -7.92
CA GLU A 144 -16.65 4.46 -7.02
C GLU A 144 -17.01 3.74 -5.72
N LEU A 145 -16.28 4.03 -4.66
CA LEU A 145 -16.44 3.33 -3.38
C LEU A 145 -17.78 3.63 -2.70
N GLY A 146 -18.42 4.75 -3.02
CA GLY A 146 -19.81 5.01 -2.64
C GLY A 146 -20.80 3.92 -3.11
N THR A 147 -20.54 3.30 -4.27
CA THR A 147 -21.37 2.17 -4.76
C THR A 147 -21.13 0.88 -3.96
N ALA A 148 -20.02 0.78 -3.25
CA ALA A 148 -19.71 -0.33 -2.34
C ALA A 148 -20.31 -0.14 -0.93
N GLY A 149 -21.09 0.92 -0.71
CA GLY A 149 -21.71 1.24 0.58
C GLY A 149 -20.77 1.93 1.57
N LEU A 150 -19.60 2.38 1.10
CA LEU A 150 -18.66 3.18 1.89
C LEU A 150 -19.04 4.66 1.76
N ALA A 151 -18.94 5.42 2.84
CA ALA A 151 -19.16 6.86 2.80
C ALA A 151 -18.03 7.55 2.01
N GLU A 152 -18.41 8.55 1.21
CA GLU A 152 -17.43 9.43 0.59
C GLU A 152 -16.73 10.25 1.66
N CYS A 153 -15.43 10.52 1.46
CA CYS A 153 -14.64 11.37 2.32
C CYS A 153 -13.94 12.47 1.50
N ASP A 154 -13.51 13.51 2.18
CA ASP A 154 -12.70 14.55 1.57
C ASP A 154 -11.23 14.11 1.45
N ALA A 155 -10.52 14.64 0.45
CA ALA A 155 -9.08 14.34 0.27
C ALA A 155 -8.22 14.75 1.48
N GLU A 156 -8.68 15.73 2.28
CA GLU A 156 -8.02 16.12 3.52
C GLU A 156 -8.08 15.02 4.59
N ASP A 157 -9.17 14.24 4.63
CA ASP A 157 -9.34 13.12 5.56
C ASP A 157 -8.36 11.97 5.30
N LEU A 158 -7.82 11.90 4.08
CA LEU A 158 -6.82 10.89 3.69
C LEU A 158 -5.39 11.25 4.13
N LYS A 159 -5.15 12.48 4.60
CA LYS A 159 -3.81 12.91 4.99
C LYS A 159 -3.40 12.29 6.32
N GLY A 160 -2.26 11.59 6.29
CA GLY A 160 -1.60 11.13 7.50
C GLY A 160 -1.04 12.30 8.32
N GLY A 161 -1.04 12.14 9.63
CA GLY A 161 -0.43 13.05 10.60
C GLY A 161 1.00 12.62 11.00
N SER A 162 1.40 13.04 12.22
CA SER A 162 2.58 12.51 12.88
C SER A 162 2.40 11.02 13.22
N VAL A 163 3.45 10.37 13.67
CA VAL A 163 3.38 8.96 14.12
C VAL A 163 2.39 8.83 15.27
N GLU A 164 2.45 9.74 16.25
CA GLU A 164 1.59 9.74 17.43
C GLU A 164 0.11 9.95 17.06
N GLU A 165 -0.17 10.88 16.14
CA GLU A 165 -1.52 11.09 15.63
C GLU A 165 -2.07 9.86 14.92
N ASN A 166 -1.28 9.22 14.07
CA ASN A 166 -1.69 8.02 13.35
C ASN A 166 -1.87 6.81 14.29
N VAL A 167 -1.03 6.66 15.30
CA VAL A 167 -1.20 5.64 16.36
C VAL A 167 -2.50 5.84 17.11
N SER A 168 -2.79 7.09 17.53
CA SER A 168 -4.04 7.41 18.24
C SER A 168 -5.25 7.08 17.38
N LEU A 169 -5.25 7.46 16.11
CA LEU A 169 -6.33 7.14 15.17
C LEU A 169 -6.50 5.63 15.00
N PHE A 170 -5.39 4.88 14.86
CA PHE A 170 -5.44 3.43 14.70
C PHE A 170 -6.03 2.74 15.94
N ILE A 171 -5.61 3.15 17.14
CA ILE A 171 -6.13 2.59 18.40
C ILE A 171 -7.61 2.93 18.56
N ASP A 172 -8.00 4.18 18.29
CA ASP A 172 -9.39 4.61 18.39
C ASP A 172 -10.29 3.82 17.43
N PHE A 173 -9.85 3.62 16.19
CA PHE A 173 -10.54 2.76 15.24
C PHE A 173 -10.66 1.30 15.73
N ALA A 174 -9.56 0.73 16.24
CA ALA A 174 -9.53 -0.67 16.65
C ALA A 174 -10.36 -0.94 17.92
N GLU A 175 -10.39 0.01 18.87
CA GLU A 175 -11.09 -0.17 20.16
C GLU A 175 -12.54 0.26 20.09
N ASN A 176 -12.86 1.34 19.39
CA ASN A 176 -14.16 1.98 19.43
C ASN A 176 -15.06 1.63 18.23
N ASN A 177 -14.54 0.90 17.24
CA ASN A 177 -15.26 0.61 15.99
C ASN A 177 -15.88 1.88 15.40
N ASN A 178 -15.13 2.98 15.41
CA ASN A 178 -15.65 4.32 15.19
C ASN A 178 -15.72 4.59 13.69
N ASP A 179 -16.93 4.64 13.16
CA ASP A 179 -17.20 4.99 11.75
C ASP A 179 -17.02 6.48 11.45
N ALA A 180 -16.71 7.29 12.47
CA ALA A 180 -16.70 8.74 12.38
C ALA A 180 -15.49 9.25 11.58
N GLY A 181 -15.63 9.30 10.27
CA GLY A 181 -14.74 10.07 9.38
C GLY A 181 -13.30 9.63 9.35
N ILE A 182 -13.00 8.50 9.94
CA ILE A 182 -11.65 7.96 9.92
C ILE A 182 -11.46 7.29 8.59
N LYS A 183 -10.73 7.96 7.75
CA LYS A 183 -9.84 7.40 6.74
C LYS A 183 -10.20 5.97 6.38
N GLN A 184 -11.33 5.85 5.70
CA GLN A 184 -11.74 4.62 5.06
C GLN A 184 -10.91 4.44 3.77
N GLY A 185 -9.58 4.48 3.93
CA GLY A 185 -8.64 4.30 2.84
C GLY A 185 -7.70 3.16 3.13
#